data_951c99fc5fe4440803e2bc5dbca1b371
#
_entry.id   951c99fc5fe4440803e2bc5dbca1b371
#
_cell.length_a   1.000
_cell.length_b   1.000
_cell.length_c   1.000
_cell.angle_alpha   90.00
_cell.angle_beta   90.00
_cell.angle_gamma   90.00
#
_symmetry.space_group_name_H-M   'P 1'
#
loop_
_entity.id
_entity.type
_entity.pdbx_description
1 polymer ?
#
loop_
_entity_poly.entity_id
_entity_poly.type
_entity_poly.pdbx_seq_one_letter_code
_entity_poly.pdbx_strand_id
1 'polypeptide(L)'
;HHHFIEEGNDRGKLIMACGSGKTFTSLRLAETMTNGKGKILFLVPSISLLSQTLMAWTADADEAISPICICSDTKVSSKKTTDDSGMVSVEELAEPATTDVEKIRELIQIKQSVNPDGMLVVFSTYQSIEVIANAQKAIGDDFVFDLIVCDEAHRTTGVTLEGEEESAFVRVHDNNFIKANKRLYMTATPRLYKTEDQDKAKEKNVYLCSMDDENLYGKEFYRLSFADAVKKDLLCDYKVIVLTMNRKHQDKIQIEEDEDDTKAEHLDEWQK
;
A
#
# COMPACT_ATOMS: atom_id res chain seq x y z
N HIS A 1 -1.27 -7.43 -18.64
CA HIS A 1 -0.50 -8.52 -19.27
C HIS A 1 0.41 -7.98 -20.37
N HIS A 2 -0.12 -7.35 -21.44
CA HIS A 2 0.64 -6.84 -22.58
C HIS A 2 1.89 -6.05 -22.16
N HIS A 3 1.75 -5.06 -21.31
CA HIS A 3 2.84 -4.22 -20.81
C HIS A 3 4.01 -5.01 -20.20
N PHE A 4 3.73 -5.99 -19.35
CA PHE A 4 4.75 -6.74 -18.62
C PHE A 4 5.30 -7.95 -19.39
N ILE A 5 4.48 -8.62 -20.18
CA ILE A 5 4.85 -9.89 -20.83
C ILE A 5 5.26 -9.66 -22.28
N GLU A 6 4.44 -8.96 -23.06
CA GLU A 6 4.70 -8.81 -24.50
C GLU A 6 5.72 -7.70 -24.77
N GLU A 7 5.63 -6.56 -24.07
CA GLU A 7 6.61 -5.47 -24.17
C GLU A 7 7.87 -5.70 -23.32
N GLY A 8 7.84 -6.67 -22.38
CA GLY A 8 8.98 -7.03 -21.54
C GLY A 8 9.35 -6.02 -20.46
N ASN A 9 8.45 -5.07 -20.12
CA ASN A 9 8.72 -4.08 -19.07
C ASN A 9 8.79 -4.76 -17.69
N ASP A 10 9.69 -4.26 -16.84
CA ASP A 10 9.85 -4.74 -15.44
C ASP A 10 9.07 -3.90 -14.42
N ARG A 11 8.62 -2.70 -14.81
CA ARG A 11 7.89 -1.76 -13.95
C ARG A 11 6.72 -1.13 -14.70
N GLY A 12 5.65 -0.80 -13.96
CA GLY A 12 4.52 -0.12 -14.56
C GLY A 12 3.53 0.44 -13.56
N LYS A 13 2.82 1.50 -13.97
CA LYS A 13 1.81 2.20 -13.16
C LYS A 13 0.40 1.87 -13.63
N LEU A 14 -0.44 1.49 -12.67
CA LEU A 14 -1.87 1.28 -12.81
C LEU A 14 -2.60 2.38 -12.03
N ILE A 15 -3.18 3.34 -12.73
CA ILE A 15 -3.87 4.47 -12.12
C ILE A 15 -5.38 4.22 -12.22
N MET A 16 -6.02 3.94 -11.08
CA MET A 16 -7.46 3.65 -11.04
C MET A 16 -8.12 4.35 -9.87
N ALA A 17 -9.31 4.91 -10.09
CA ALA A 17 -10.08 5.55 -9.03
C ALA A 17 -10.33 4.63 -7.83
N CYS A 18 -10.52 5.21 -6.63
CA CYS A 18 -10.92 4.44 -5.46
C CYS A 18 -12.25 3.72 -5.72
N GLY A 19 -12.39 2.48 -5.24
CA GLY A 19 -13.60 1.68 -5.43
C GLY A 19 -13.79 1.09 -6.83
N SER A 20 -12.91 1.36 -7.80
CA SER A 20 -13.04 0.85 -9.18
C SER A 20 -12.47 -0.56 -9.42
N GLY A 21 -12.05 -1.27 -8.35
CA GLY A 21 -11.59 -2.66 -8.44
C GLY A 21 -10.07 -2.84 -8.60
N LYS A 22 -9.23 -1.91 -8.10
CA LYS A 22 -7.75 -2.04 -8.13
C LYS A 22 -7.27 -3.39 -7.59
N THR A 23 -7.75 -3.77 -6.41
CA THR A 23 -7.36 -5.02 -5.72
C THR A 23 -7.68 -6.25 -6.55
N PHE A 24 -8.88 -6.31 -7.12
CA PHE A 24 -9.29 -7.38 -8.02
C PHE A 24 -8.48 -7.40 -9.31
N THR A 25 -8.23 -6.22 -9.92
CA THR A 25 -7.41 -6.11 -11.12
C THR A 25 -5.98 -6.59 -10.88
N SER A 26 -5.40 -6.29 -9.72
CA SER A 26 -4.05 -6.75 -9.39
C SER A 26 -3.98 -8.26 -9.18
N LEU A 27 -5.01 -8.88 -8.62
CA LEU A 27 -5.11 -10.34 -8.50
C LEU A 27 -5.13 -10.99 -9.89
N ARG A 28 -6.05 -10.57 -10.77
CA ARG A 28 -6.15 -11.11 -12.13
C ARG A 28 -4.87 -10.91 -12.95
N LEU A 29 -4.17 -9.79 -12.73
CA LEU A 29 -2.88 -9.54 -13.36
C LEU A 29 -1.82 -10.52 -12.84
N ALA A 30 -1.74 -10.72 -11.52
CA ALA A 30 -0.79 -11.65 -10.91
C ALA A 30 -1.03 -13.09 -11.39
N GLU A 31 -2.27 -13.57 -11.38
CA GLU A 31 -2.65 -14.89 -11.88
C GLU A 31 -2.28 -15.07 -13.36
N THR A 32 -2.61 -14.09 -14.20
CA THR A 32 -2.31 -14.15 -15.64
C THR A 32 -0.81 -14.14 -15.91
N MET A 33 -0.04 -13.33 -15.16
CA MET A 33 1.41 -13.23 -15.36
C MET A 33 2.17 -14.48 -14.92
N THR A 34 1.67 -15.17 -13.91
CA THR A 34 2.34 -16.32 -13.28
C THR A 34 1.67 -17.65 -13.62
N ASN A 35 0.58 -17.63 -14.39
CA ASN A 35 -0.30 -18.79 -14.58
C ASN A 35 -0.73 -19.42 -13.25
N GLY A 36 -0.99 -18.57 -12.23
CA GLY A 36 -1.41 -19.00 -10.89
C GLY A 36 -0.33 -19.67 -10.03
N LYS A 37 0.96 -19.64 -10.43
CA LYS A 37 2.04 -20.41 -9.77
C LYS A 37 3.19 -19.55 -9.25
N GLY A 38 3.07 -18.26 -9.23
CA GLY A 38 4.18 -17.34 -8.90
C GLY A 38 4.36 -17.05 -7.42
N LYS A 39 5.44 -16.33 -7.13
CA LYS A 39 5.75 -15.74 -5.82
C LYS A 39 5.44 -14.25 -5.87
N ILE A 40 4.43 -13.83 -5.15
CA ILE A 40 3.93 -12.45 -5.15
C ILE A 40 4.24 -11.80 -3.81
N LEU A 41 4.70 -10.56 -3.82
CA LEU A 41 4.74 -9.70 -2.65
C LEU A 41 3.71 -8.59 -2.85
N PHE A 42 2.75 -8.50 -1.93
CA PHE A 42 1.75 -7.44 -1.92
C PHE A 42 2.03 -6.48 -0.75
N LEU A 43 2.32 -5.22 -1.07
CA LEU A 43 2.66 -4.17 -0.10
C LEU A 43 1.54 -3.16 0.03
N VAL A 44 1.15 -2.89 1.29
CA VAL A 44 0.12 -1.92 1.66
C VAL A 44 0.63 -0.96 2.73
N PRO A 45 0.04 0.24 2.88
CA PRO A 45 0.50 1.21 3.87
C PRO A 45 -0.02 0.96 5.30
N SER A 46 -1.01 0.10 5.50
CA SER A 46 -1.61 -0.13 6.83
C SER A 46 -2.09 -1.58 7.01
N ILE A 47 -2.22 -1.99 8.27
CA ILE A 47 -2.73 -3.34 8.65
C ILE A 47 -4.18 -3.52 8.23
N SER A 48 -5.01 -2.46 8.30
CA SER A 48 -6.40 -2.51 7.84
C SER A 48 -6.50 -2.85 6.35
N LEU A 49 -5.68 -2.20 5.50
CA LEU A 49 -5.62 -2.51 4.07
C LEU A 49 -5.03 -3.89 3.82
N LEU A 50 -4.08 -4.35 4.65
CA LEU A 50 -3.53 -5.71 4.56
C LEU A 50 -4.63 -6.75 4.78
N SER A 51 -5.42 -6.60 5.85
CA SER A 51 -6.55 -7.49 6.15
C SER A 51 -7.58 -7.51 5.00
N GLN A 52 -7.98 -6.35 4.52
CA GLN A 52 -8.93 -6.23 3.41
C GLN A 52 -8.42 -6.90 2.13
N THR A 53 -7.16 -6.66 1.78
CA THR A 53 -6.55 -7.22 0.57
C THR A 53 -6.37 -8.73 0.67
N LEU A 54 -5.91 -9.23 1.83
CA LEU A 54 -5.80 -10.65 2.09
C LEU A 54 -7.15 -11.35 1.91
N MET A 55 -8.21 -10.82 2.53
CA MET A 55 -9.57 -11.39 2.42
C MET A 55 -10.07 -11.36 0.97
N ALA A 56 -9.90 -10.24 0.27
CA ALA A 56 -10.34 -10.11 -1.11
C ALA A 56 -9.60 -11.09 -2.04
N TRP A 57 -8.26 -11.16 -1.94
CA TRP A 57 -7.48 -12.07 -2.78
C TRP A 57 -7.78 -13.54 -2.48
N THR A 58 -7.95 -13.90 -1.20
CA THR A 58 -8.29 -15.28 -0.80
C THR A 58 -9.69 -15.69 -1.28
N ALA A 59 -10.65 -14.76 -1.27
CA ALA A 59 -12.03 -15.02 -1.71
C ALA A 59 -12.17 -15.05 -3.24
N ASP A 60 -11.42 -14.21 -3.95
CA ASP A 60 -11.62 -13.98 -5.38
C ASP A 60 -10.61 -14.72 -6.28
N ALA A 61 -9.57 -15.37 -5.71
CA ALA A 61 -8.58 -16.11 -6.51
C ALA A 61 -9.22 -17.28 -7.25
N ASP A 62 -8.82 -17.49 -8.51
CA ASP A 62 -9.29 -18.59 -9.35
C ASP A 62 -8.86 -19.96 -8.78
N GLU A 63 -7.65 -20.01 -8.21
CA GLU A 63 -7.11 -21.17 -7.50
C GLU A 63 -6.68 -20.75 -6.09
N ALA A 64 -6.69 -21.72 -5.16
CA ALA A 64 -6.31 -21.44 -3.77
C ALA A 64 -4.87 -20.90 -3.67
N ILE A 65 -4.72 -19.69 -3.16
CA ILE A 65 -3.42 -19.08 -2.89
C ILE A 65 -2.82 -19.59 -1.58
N SER A 66 -1.51 -19.45 -1.42
CA SER A 66 -0.77 -19.75 -0.18
C SER A 66 -0.34 -18.45 0.49
N PRO A 67 -1.21 -17.84 1.35
CA PRO A 67 -0.93 -16.54 1.94
C PRO A 67 0.07 -16.64 3.10
N ILE A 68 0.89 -15.59 3.26
CA ILE A 68 1.75 -15.34 4.42
C ILE A 68 1.62 -13.86 4.78
N CYS A 69 1.38 -13.55 6.07
CA CYS A 69 1.28 -12.18 6.56
C CYS A 69 2.55 -11.76 7.29
N ILE A 70 3.13 -10.62 6.89
CA ILE A 70 4.31 -10.03 7.53
C ILE A 70 3.98 -8.59 7.92
N CYS A 71 3.75 -8.36 9.20
CA CYS A 71 3.57 -7.03 9.77
C CYS A 71 3.88 -7.02 11.26
N SER A 72 4.29 -5.88 11.78
CA SER A 72 4.52 -5.65 13.20
C SER A 72 3.36 -4.87 13.80
N ASP A 73 2.97 -5.22 15.02
CA ASP A 73 2.02 -4.42 15.79
C ASP A 73 2.71 -3.14 16.29
N THR A 74 2.49 -2.02 15.60
CA THR A 74 3.08 -0.72 15.93
C THR A 74 2.29 0.05 16.99
N LYS A 75 1.48 -0.60 17.81
CA LYS A 75 0.78 0.05 18.92
C LYS A 75 1.69 0.70 19.98
N VAL A 76 3.01 0.51 19.90
CA VAL A 76 3.95 0.94 20.95
C VAL A 76 4.57 2.33 20.71
N SER A 77 4.43 2.98 19.58
CA SER A 77 4.94 4.35 19.39
C SER A 77 3.85 5.30 18.89
N SER A 78 3.07 5.76 19.85
CA SER A 78 2.05 6.78 19.64
C SER A 78 2.67 8.15 19.35
N LYS A 79 2.50 8.65 18.14
CA LYS A 79 2.10 10.04 17.94
C LYS A 79 0.83 10.00 17.11
N LYS A 80 -0.23 10.55 17.71
CA LYS A 80 -1.55 10.69 17.12
C LYS A 80 -1.42 11.37 15.75
N THR A 81 -1.49 10.61 14.69
CA THR A 81 -1.93 11.10 13.40
C THR A 81 -3.40 10.70 13.29
N THR A 82 -4.24 11.69 13.24
CA THR A 82 -5.69 11.59 13.01
C THR A 82 -5.95 11.05 11.61
N ASP A 83 -5.85 9.75 11.45
CA ASP A 83 -6.39 9.04 10.30
C ASP A 83 -7.44 8.06 10.84
N ASP A 84 -8.69 8.34 10.51
CA ASP A 84 -9.92 7.68 10.95
C ASP A 84 -10.12 6.32 10.24
N SER A 85 -9.09 5.48 10.25
CA SER A 85 -9.17 4.10 9.81
C SER A 85 -9.26 3.22 11.04
N GLY A 86 -10.40 2.53 11.21
CA GLY A 86 -10.66 1.62 12.32
C GLY A 86 -9.45 0.75 12.62
N MET A 87 -9.02 0.73 13.88
CA MET A 87 -7.83 0.02 14.33
C MET A 87 -8.07 -1.50 14.25
N VAL A 88 -7.68 -2.11 13.14
CA VAL A 88 -7.56 -3.57 13.04
C VAL A 88 -6.25 -3.96 13.70
N SER A 89 -6.28 -4.85 14.67
CA SER A 89 -5.10 -5.39 15.32
C SER A 89 -4.52 -6.55 14.51
N VAL A 90 -3.22 -6.86 14.71
CA VAL A 90 -2.58 -8.02 14.07
C VAL A 90 -3.29 -9.33 14.45
N GLU A 91 -3.91 -9.39 15.63
CA GLU A 91 -4.66 -10.54 16.14
C GLU A 91 -5.97 -10.79 15.37
N GLU A 92 -6.48 -9.79 14.64
CA GLU A 92 -7.71 -9.89 13.84
C GLU A 92 -7.44 -10.28 12.38
N LEU A 93 -6.19 -10.57 12.01
CA LEU A 93 -5.86 -11.06 10.69
C LEU A 93 -6.33 -12.50 10.50
N ALA A 94 -6.85 -12.82 9.32
CA ALA A 94 -7.28 -14.17 8.96
C ALA A 94 -6.13 -15.19 8.93
N GLU A 95 -4.89 -14.73 8.75
CA GLU A 95 -3.66 -15.53 8.83
C GLU A 95 -2.75 -14.94 9.92
N PRO A 96 -2.07 -15.78 10.74
CA PRO A 96 -1.13 -15.30 11.74
C PRO A 96 0.01 -14.49 11.13
N ALA A 97 0.24 -13.30 11.65
CA ALA A 97 1.34 -12.44 11.20
C ALA A 97 2.60 -12.67 12.03
N THR A 98 3.76 -12.53 11.40
CA THR A 98 5.06 -12.64 12.06
C THR A 98 6.07 -11.67 11.45
N THR A 99 7.05 -11.27 12.26
CA THR A 99 8.26 -10.53 11.82
C THR A 99 9.54 -11.32 12.09
N ASP A 100 9.43 -12.55 12.55
CA ASP A 100 10.54 -13.45 12.77
C ASP A 100 11.03 -14.03 11.44
N VAL A 101 12.23 -13.69 11.04
CA VAL A 101 12.83 -14.07 9.74
C VAL A 101 12.90 -15.58 9.56
N GLU A 102 13.27 -16.34 10.61
CA GLU A 102 13.37 -17.79 10.53
C GLU A 102 11.98 -18.43 10.37
N LYS A 103 10.99 -17.96 11.10
CA LYS A 103 9.60 -18.42 10.94
C LYS A 103 9.07 -18.10 9.55
N ILE A 104 9.37 -16.93 8.99
CA ILE A 104 8.96 -16.58 7.63
C ILE A 104 9.59 -17.55 6.64
N ARG A 105 10.89 -17.84 6.78
CA ARG A 105 11.59 -18.80 5.93
C ARG A 105 10.94 -20.19 6.00
N GLU A 106 10.68 -20.69 7.22
CA GLU A 106 10.01 -21.99 7.42
C GLU A 106 8.59 -22.01 6.82
N LEU A 107 7.80 -20.95 7.04
CA LEU A 107 6.45 -20.85 6.47
C LEU A 107 6.47 -20.87 4.94
N ILE A 108 7.39 -20.14 4.31
CA ILE A 108 7.56 -20.16 2.85
C ILE A 108 7.86 -21.58 2.37
N GLN A 109 8.81 -22.28 2.99
CA GLN A 109 9.18 -23.66 2.63
C GLN A 109 8.00 -24.62 2.80
N ILE A 110 7.27 -24.52 3.92
CA ILE A 110 6.08 -25.36 4.17
C ILE A 110 4.99 -25.09 3.13
N LYS A 111 4.62 -23.81 2.90
CA LYS A 111 3.57 -23.44 1.94
C LYS A 111 3.91 -23.90 0.52
N GLN A 112 5.17 -23.76 0.10
CA GLN A 112 5.65 -24.24 -1.21
C GLN A 112 5.66 -25.78 -1.29
N SER A 113 5.93 -26.48 -0.20
CA SER A 113 5.89 -27.94 -0.17
C SER A 113 4.46 -28.49 -0.21
N VAL A 114 3.52 -27.79 0.45
CA VAL A 114 2.09 -28.20 0.49
C VAL A 114 1.39 -27.87 -0.82
N ASN A 115 1.69 -26.74 -1.43
CA ASN A 115 1.08 -26.31 -2.69
C ASN A 115 2.17 -25.83 -3.67
N PRO A 116 2.95 -26.76 -4.25
CA PRO A 116 4.10 -26.42 -5.12
C PRO A 116 3.69 -25.75 -6.43
N ASP A 117 2.47 -26.01 -6.88
CA ASP A 117 1.89 -25.46 -8.11
C ASP A 117 0.99 -24.25 -7.87
N GLY A 118 0.79 -23.84 -6.61
CA GLY A 118 -0.03 -22.68 -6.25
C GLY A 118 0.75 -21.37 -6.18
N MET A 119 0.01 -20.28 -6.16
CA MET A 119 0.58 -18.94 -6.00
C MET A 119 0.89 -18.66 -4.53
N LEU A 120 2.17 -18.45 -4.20
CA LEU A 120 2.61 -17.99 -2.89
C LEU A 120 2.46 -16.46 -2.82
N VAL A 121 1.69 -15.97 -1.87
CA VAL A 121 1.47 -14.54 -1.72
C VAL A 121 1.89 -14.06 -0.33
N VAL A 122 2.91 -13.22 -0.29
CA VAL A 122 3.35 -12.53 0.93
C VAL A 122 2.63 -11.19 0.99
N PHE A 123 1.71 -11.04 1.95
CA PHE A 123 1.05 -9.77 2.25
C PHE A 123 1.81 -9.04 3.35
N SER A 124 2.17 -7.79 3.14
CA SER A 124 2.95 -7.04 4.11
C SER A 124 2.65 -5.55 4.09
N THR A 125 2.98 -4.89 5.20
CA THR A 125 3.07 -3.42 5.22
C THR A 125 4.42 -2.96 4.71
N TYR A 126 4.50 -1.76 4.12
CA TYR A 126 5.78 -1.17 3.69
C TYR A 126 6.80 -1.07 4.82
N GLN A 127 6.35 -0.81 6.06
CA GLN A 127 7.21 -0.70 7.23
C GLN A 127 7.98 -2.00 7.52
N SER A 128 7.46 -3.15 7.10
CA SER A 128 8.09 -4.45 7.31
C SER A 128 8.98 -4.91 6.15
N ILE A 129 9.26 -4.04 5.17
CA ILE A 129 10.02 -4.41 3.95
C ILE A 129 11.43 -4.93 4.28
N GLU A 130 12.08 -4.43 5.34
CA GLU A 130 13.38 -4.90 5.78
C GLU A 130 13.34 -6.36 6.28
N VAL A 131 12.29 -6.72 7.00
CA VAL A 131 12.06 -8.10 7.45
C VAL A 131 11.93 -9.04 6.26
N ILE A 132 11.20 -8.61 5.22
CA ILE A 132 11.03 -9.39 3.98
C ILE A 132 12.37 -9.55 3.25
N ALA A 133 13.14 -8.47 3.12
CA ALA A 133 14.44 -8.51 2.48
C ALA A 133 15.42 -9.45 3.22
N ASN A 134 15.39 -9.44 4.55
CA ASN A 134 16.19 -10.36 5.37
C ASN A 134 15.71 -11.81 5.23
N ALA A 135 14.40 -12.05 5.19
CA ALA A 135 13.86 -13.38 4.94
C ALA A 135 14.23 -13.89 3.54
N GLN A 136 14.15 -13.04 2.53
CA GLN A 136 14.59 -13.37 1.17
C GLN A 136 16.06 -13.79 1.11
N LYS A 137 16.95 -13.07 1.79
CA LYS A 137 18.36 -13.42 1.92
C LYS A 137 18.57 -14.74 2.67
N ALA A 138 17.81 -15.00 3.74
CA ALA A 138 17.89 -16.23 4.52
C ALA A 138 17.41 -17.47 3.77
N ILE A 139 16.49 -17.30 2.83
CA ILE A 139 16.02 -18.39 1.94
C ILE A 139 17.10 -18.73 0.90
N GLY A 140 17.71 -17.71 0.32
CA GLY A 140 18.77 -17.85 -0.67
C GLY A 140 18.59 -16.95 -1.89
N ASP A 141 19.66 -16.82 -2.66
CA ASP A 141 19.71 -15.91 -3.81
C ASP A 141 18.72 -16.25 -4.93
N ASP A 142 18.29 -17.50 -5.02
CA ASP A 142 17.34 -17.99 -6.02
C ASP A 142 15.88 -17.67 -5.67
N PHE A 143 15.63 -17.19 -4.46
CA PHE A 143 14.27 -16.73 -4.08
C PHE A 143 14.07 -15.31 -4.58
N VAL A 144 13.39 -15.18 -5.70
CA VAL A 144 13.02 -13.91 -6.33
C VAL A 144 11.49 -13.83 -6.43
N PHE A 145 10.90 -12.71 -6.09
CA PHE A 145 9.47 -12.49 -6.34
C PHE A 145 9.22 -12.31 -7.83
N ASP A 146 8.19 -12.95 -8.35
CA ASP A 146 7.78 -12.76 -9.74
C ASP A 146 7.15 -11.40 -9.96
N LEU A 147 6.39 -10.92 -8.96
CA LEU A 147 5.76 -9.62 -8.96
C LEU A 147 5.73 -9.02 -7.55
N ILE A 148 6.11 -7.75 -7.42
CA ILE A 148 5.78 -6.91 -6.26
C ILE A 148 4.62 -6.01 -6.67
N VAL A 149 3.52 -6.06 -5.91
CA VAL A 149 2.38 -5.16 -6.02
C VAL A 149 2.50 -4.09 -4.93
N CYS A 150 2.61 -2.84 -5.34
CA CYS A 150 2.69 -1.68 -4.48
C CYS A 150 1.33 -0.97 -4.47
N ASP A 151 0.50 -1.21 -3.47
CA ASP A 151 -0.78 -0.50 -3.34
C ASP A 151 -0.57 0.85 -2.65
N GLU A 152 -1.43 1.83 -2.99
CA GLU A 152 -1.27 3.23 -2.62
C GLU A 152 0.16 3.76 -2.88
N ALA A 153 0.67 3.44 -4.08
CA ALA A 153 2.06 3.68 -4.48
C ALA A 153 2.49 5.16 -4.41
N HIS A 154 1.55 6.11 -4.33
CA HIS A 154 1.87 7.52 -4.07
C HIS A 154 2.60 7.72 -2.73
N ARG A 155 2.52 6.76 -1.80
CA ARG A 155 3.27 6.77 -0.53
C ARG A 155 4.73 6.36 -0.68
N THR A 156 5.11 5.73 -1.80
CA THR A 156 6.51 5.38 -2.10
C THR A 156 7.28 6.54 -2.73
N THR A 157 6.65 7.72 -2.86
CA THR A 157 7.28 8.97 -3.25
C THR A 157 7.82 9.70 -2.03
N GLY A 158 8.83 10.52 -2.21
CA GLY A 158 9.36 11.36 -1.14
C GLY A 158 10.82 11.71 -1.34
N VAL A 159 11.37 12.39 -0.34
CA VAL A 159 12.72 12.90 -0.31
C VAL A 159 13.55 12.00 0.60
N THR A 160 14.70 11.53 0.10
CA THR A 160 15.71 10.85 0.90
C THR A 160 16.98 11.70 0.91
N LEU A 161 17.46 12.08 2.10
CA LEU A 161 18.72 12.79 2.24
C LEU A 161 19.89 11.83 2.04
N GLU A 162 20.90 12.29 1.30
CA GLU A 162 22.13 11.52 1.12
C GLU A 162 22.79 11.24 2.49
N GLY A 163 22.91 9.96 2.86
CA GLY A 163 23.49 9.53 4.15
C GLY A 163 22.49 9.29 5.29
N GLU A 164 21.19 9.55 5.11
CA GLU A 164 20.15 9.11 6.04
C GLU A 164 19.60 7.73 5.63
N GLU A 165 19.02 6.98 6.60
CA GLU A 165 18.35 5.72 6.29
C GLU A 165 17.15 6.00 5.38
N GLU A 166 17.12 5.36 4.22
CA GLU A 166 16.00 5.46 3.30
C GLU A 166 14.70 5.06 3.99
N SER A 167 13.66 5.85 3.74
CA SER A 167 12.31 5.49 4.20
C SER A 167 11.95 4.08 3.72
N ALA A 168 11.34 3.28 4.59
CA ALA A 168 10.88 1.93 4.27
C ALA A 168 10.02 1.89 2.98
N PHE A 169 9.32 2.97 2.68
CA PHE A 169 8.49 3.09 1.48
C PHE A 169 9.29 3.23 0.19
N VAL A 170 10.47 3.85 0.22
CA VAL A 170 11.31 4.08 -0.97
C VAL A 170 12.14 2.84 -1.30
N ARG A 171 12.51 2.05 -0.30
CA ARG A 171 13.34 0.83 -0.48
C ARG A 171 12.76 -0.20 -1.45
N VAL A 172 11.45 -0.16 -1.70
CA VAL A 172 10.80 -1.06 -2.67
C VAL A 172 11.31 -0.89 -4.10
N HIS A 173 11.88 0.27 -4.42
CA HIS A 173 12.40 0.55 -5.76
C HIS A 173 13.74 -0.14 -6.04
N ASP A 174 14.52 -0.45 -5.00
CA ASP A 174 15.86 -1.02 -5.14
C ASP A 174 15.80 -2.56 -5.28
N ASN A 175 16.25 -3.05 -6.44
CA ASN A 175 16.32 -4.49 -6.72
C ASN A 175 17.47 -5.20 -5.98
N ASN A 176 18.46 -4.44 -5.47
CA ASN A 176 19.50 -4.99 -4.61
C ASN A 176 19.01 -5.16 -3.17
N PHE A 177 18.04 -4.35 -2.75
CA PHE A 177 17.44 -4.44 -1.43
C PHE A 177 16.40 -5.57 -1.37
N ILE A 178 15.47 -5.61 -2.34
CA ILE A 178 14.45 -6.67 -2.46
C ILE A 178 14.33 -7.12 -3.92
N LYS A 179 14.62 -8.39 -4.15
CA LYS A 179 14.72 -8.97 -5.50
C LYS A 179 13.33 -9.31 -6.05
N ALA A 180 13.00 -8.76 -7.20
CA ALA A 180 11.79 -9.10 -7.94
C ALA A 180 12.01 -8.94 -9.45
N ASN A 181 11.29 -9.77 -10.22
CA ASN A 181 11.29 -9.69 -11.68
C ASN A 181 10.49 -8.48 -12.18
N LYS A 182 9.35 -8.18 -11.51
CA LYS A 182 8.44 -7.12 -11.95
C LYS A 182 7.86 -6.34 -10.77
N ARG A 183 7.48 -5.07 -11.00
CA ARG A 183 6.83 -4.19 -10.01
C ARG A 183 5.61 -3.50 -10.61
N LEU A 184 4.48 -3.65 -9.95
CA LEU A 184 3.22 -2.98 -10.26
C LEU A 184 2.97 -1.89 -9.22
N TYR A 185 2.89 -0.65 -9.65
CA TYR A 185 2.57 0.49 -8.80
C TYR A 185 1.13 0.92 -9.01
N MET A 186 0.28 0.75 -7.99
CA MET A 186 -1.14 1.08 -8.06
C MET A 186 -1.48 2.27 -7.18
N THR A 187 -2.25 3.19 -7.70
CA THR A 187 -2.83 4.30 -6.92
C THR A 187 -4.02 4.92 -7.65
N ALA A 188 -4.88 5.60 -6.89
CA ALA A 188 -5.90 6.48 -7.47
C ALA A 188 -5.35 7.88 -7.75
N THR A 189 -4.35 8.32 -6.99
CA THR A 189 -3.83 9.68 -6.94
C THR A 189 -2.31 9.68 -7.11
N PRO A 190 -1.79 9.64 -8.35
CA PRO A 190 -0.35 9.69 -8.57
C PRO A 190 0.23 10.99 -8.01
N ARG A 191 1.32 10.90 -7.26
CA ARG A 191 2.00 12.05 -6.68
C ARG A 191 3.16 12.46 -7.57
N LEU A 192 3.04 13.67 -8.10
CA LEU A 192 4.03 14.30 -8.98
C LEU A 192 4.61 15.53 -8.27
N TYR A 193 5.92 15.71 -8.37
CA TYR A 193 6.59 16.90 -7.85
C TYR A 193 6.93 17.85 -8.99
N LYS A 194 6.80 19.16 -8.75
CA LYS A 194 7.12 20.18 -9.75
C LYS A 194 8.62 20.17 -10.05
N THR A 195 8.97 20.57 -11.25
CA THR A 195 10.38 20.70 -11.70
C THR A 195 11.21 21.55 -10.73
N GLU A 196 10.64 22.63 -10.20
CA GLU A 196 11.28 23.48 -9.19
C GLU A 196 11.65 22.74 -7.89
N ASP A 197 10.84 21.79 -7.46
CA ASP A 197 11.10 20.98 -6.26
C ASP A 197 12.16 19.91 -6.55
N GLN A 198 12.14 19.36 -7.77
CA GLN A 198 13.16 18.42 -8.25
C GLN A 198 14.53 19.09 -8.37
N ASP A 199 14.58 20.33 -8.87
CA ASP A 199 15.83 21.09 -9.00
C ASP A 199 16.38 21.49 -7.63
N LYS A 200 15.54 21.93 -6.71
CA LYS A 200 15.94 22.20 -5.31
C LYS A 200 16.46 20.94 -4.59
N ALA A 201 15.90 19.78 -4.88
CA ALA A 201 16.36 18.51 -4.34
C ALA A 201 17.78 18.19 -4.86
N LYS A 202 18.02 18.35 -6.16
CA LYS A 202 19.34 18.18 -6.79
C LYS A 202 20.39 19.13 -6.22
N GLU A 203 20.04 20.41 -6.02
CA GLU A 203 20.93 21.42 -5.43
C GLU A 203 21.36 21.07 -3.99
N LYS A 204 20.51 20.34 -3.27
CA LYS A 204 20.76 19.90 -1.89
C LYS A 204 21.36 18.50 -1.76
N ASN A 205 21.73 17.86 -2.89
CA ASN A 205 22.13 16.44 -2.94
C ASN A 205 21.08 15.50 -2.29
N VAL A 206 19.81 15.75 -2.59
CA VAL A 206 18.70 15.02 -2.06
C VAL A 206 18.05 14.25 -3.19
N TYR A 207 17.80 12.94 -3.00
CA TYR A 207 17.09 12.14 -3.98
C TYR A 207 15.58 12.30 -3.78
N LEU A 208 14.87 12.73 -4.84
CA LEU A 208 13.43 12.92 -4.82
C LEU A 208 12.75 11.85 -5.70
N CYS A 209 12.05 10.91 -5.07
CA CYS A 209 11.22 9.93 -5.78
C CYS A 209 9.89 10.57 -6.21
N SER A 210 9.67 10.70 -7.49
CA SER A 210 8.43 11.24 -8.09
C SER A 210 7.84 10.23 -9.05
N MET A 211 6.51 10.11 -9.10
CA MET A 211 5.85 9.07 -9.90
C MET A 211 5.92 9.32 -11.42
N ASP A 212 6.44 10.46 -11.86
CA ASP A 212 6.78 10.73 -13.27
C ASP A 212 8.14 10.17 -13.69
N ASP A 213 8.99 9.73 -12.74
CA ASP A 213 10.23 9.03 -13.06
C ASP A 213 9.93 7.61 -13.55
N GLU A 214 10.04 7.41 -14.87
CA GLU A 214 9.81 6.11 -15.49
C GLU A 214 10.88 5.06 -15.15
N ASN A 215 12.07 5.46 -14.73
CA ASN A 215 13.10 4.50 -14.30
C ASN A 215 12.73 3.84 -12.97
N LEU A 216 12.03 4.58 -12.08
CA LEU A 216 11.60 4.08 -10.78
C LEU A 216 10.25 3.37 -10.86
N TYR A 217 9.28 3.98 -11.54
CA TYR A 217 7.89 3.53 -11.52
C TYR A 217 7.45 2.85 -12.82
N GLY A 218 8.25 2.90 -13.87
CA GLY A 218 7.84 2.46 -15.19
C GLY A 218 6.80 3.39 -15.84
N LYS A 219 6.31 2.98 -17.01
CA LYS A 219 5.27 3.72 -17.74
C LYS A 219 3.90 3.52 -17.10
N GLU A 220 3.04 4.49 -17.27
CA GLU A 220 1.61 4.32 -17.03
C GLU A 220 1.01 3.51 -18.18
N PHE A 221 0.57 2.29 -17.90
CA PHE A 221 0.01 1.40 -18.92
C PHE A 221 -1.52 1.33 -18.88
N TYR A 222 -2.14 1.82 -17.81
CA TYR A 222 -3.60 1.89 -17.71
C TYR A 222 -4.03 3.01 -16.79
N ARG A 223 -5.08 3.75 -17.22
CA ARG A 223 -5.73 4.77 -16.42
C ARG A 223 -7.24 4.60 -16.48
N LEU A 224 -7.87 4.60 -15.30
CA LEU A 224 -9.32 4.68 -15.14
C LEU A 224 -9.63 5.83 -14.17
N SER A 225 -9.97 6.99 -14.73
CA SER A 225 -10.36 8.15 -13.93
C SER A 225 -11.71 7.91 -13.23
N PHE A 226 -12.03 8.70 -12.20
CA PHE A 226 -13.33 8.64 -11.55
C PHE A 226 -14.47 8.91 -12.55
N ALA A 227 -14.32 9.93 -13.39
CA ALA A 227 -15.32 10.26 -14.42
C ALA A 227 -15.53 9.13 -15.43
N ASP A 228 -14.46 8.43 -15.83
CA ASP A 228 -14.59 7.29 -16.75
C ASP A 228 -15.19 6.05 -16.06
N ALA A 229 -14.92 5.87 -14.77
CA ALA A 229 -15.52 4.80 -13.98
C ALA A 229 -17.04 5.02 -13.81
N VAL A 230 -17.47 6.27 -13.57
CA VAL A 230 -18.89 6.63 -13.53
C VAL A 230 -19.56 6.41 -14.91
N LYS A 231 -18.94 6.84 -16.00
CA LYS A 231 -19.47 6.61 -17.36
C LYS A 231 -19.59 5.13 -17.73
N LYS A 232 -18.81 4.26 -17.08
CA LYS A 232 -18.86 2.81 -17.27
C LYS A 232 -19.74 2.09 -16.26
N ASP A 233 -20.54 2.83 -15.48
CA ASP A 233 -21.41 2.32 -14.41
C ASP A 233 -20.67 1.49 -13.33
N LEU A 234 -19.36 1.70 -13.18
CA LEU A 234 -18.54 1.07 -12.15
C LEU A 234 -18.60 1.83 -10.82
N LEU A 235 -18.86 3.14 -10.86
CA LEU A 235 -19.01 4.01 -9.69
C LEU A 235 -20.24 4.89 -9.85
N CYS A 236 -20.87 5.23 -8.71
CA CYS A 236 -21.93 6.22 -8.67
C CYS A 236 -21.37 7.64 -8.86
N ASP A 237 -22.16 8.52 -9.46
CA ASP A 237 -21.83 9.93 -9.55
C ASP A 237 -21.85 10.60 -8.16
N TYR A 238 -21.16 11.73 -8.00
CA TYR A 238 -21.04 12.43 -6.73
C TYR A 238 -21.22 13.94 -6.92
N LYS A 239 -21.61 14.62 -5.84
CA LYS A 239 -21.67 16.07 -5.77
C LYS A 239 -20.70 16.57 -4.71
N VAL A 240 -19.89 17.55 -5.09
CA VAL A 240 -18.99 18.23 -4.15
C VAL A 240 -19.68 19.49 -3.62
N ILE A 241 -19.89 19.57 -2.32
CA ILE A 241 -20.36 20.77 -1.65
C ILE A 241 -19.15 21.44 -1.00
N VAL A 242 -18.83 22.64 -1.42
CA VAL A 242 -17.75 23.44 -0.83
C VAL A 242 -18.35 24.45 0.14
N LEU A 243 -18.05 24.28 1.41
CA LEU A 243 -18.43 25.23 2.46
C LEU A 243 -17.24 26.13 2.75
N THR A 244 -17.41 27.43 2.55
CA THR A 244 -16.39 28.43 2.92
C THR A 244 -16.84 29.14 4.20
N MET A 245 -16.02 29.05 5.25
CA MET A 245 -16.26 29.74 6.50
C MET A 245 -15.31 30.92 6.66
N ASN A 246 -15.81 32.08 7.07
CA ASN A 246 -14.99 33.23 7.38
C ASN A 246 -14.38 33.05 8.79
N ARG A 247 -13.11 33.46 8.99
CA ARG A 247 -12.39 33.32 10.27
C ARG A 247 -13.19 33.81 11.50
N LYS A 248 -14.00 34.84 11.32
CA LYS A 248 -14.91 35.35 12.38
C LYS A 248 -16.06 34.37 12.77
N HIS A 249 -16.34 33.36 11.93
CA HIS A 249 -17.35 32.35 12.25
C HIS A 249 -16.75 31.11 12.91
N GLN A 250 -15.47 30.85 12.65
CA GLN A 250 -14.75 29.74 13.34
C GLN A 250 -14.63 30.01 14.85
N ASP A 251 -14.30 31.27 15.22
CA ASP A 251 -14.20 31.65 16.61
C ASP A 251 -15.56 31.54 17.39
N LYS A 252 -16.69 31.75 16.68
CA LYS A 252 -18.01 31.57 17.28
C LYS A 252 -18.43 30.10 17.44
N ILE A 253 -18.07 29.23 16.50
CA ILE A 253 -18.39 27.79 16.60
C ILE A 253 -17.59 27.14 17.73
N GLN A 254 -16.30 27.50 17.89
CA GLN A 254 -15.50 27.01 19.02
C GLN A 254 -16.07 27.46 20.38
N ILE A 255 -16.61 28.70 20.47
CA ILE A 255 -17.24 29.18 21.69
C ILE A 255 -18.56 28.44 21.97
N GLU A 256 -19.34 28.09 20.95
CA GLU A 256 -20.57 27.32 21.13
C GLU A 256 -20.28 25.83 21.46
N GLU A 257 -19.22 25.21 20.96
CA GLU A 257 -18.78 23.87 21.37
C GLU A 257 -18.28 23.85 22.83
N ASP A 258 -17.50 24.85 23.23
CA ASP A 258 -17.03 24.98 24.63
C ASP A 258 -18.19 25.26 25.61
N GLU A 259 -19.27 25.97 25.20
CA GLU A 259 -20.47 26.19 26.02
C GLU A 259 -21.37 24.93 26.09
N ASP A 260 -21.44 24.10 25.06
CA ASP A 260 -22.20 22.84 25.06
C ASP A 260 -21.50 21.76 25.90
N ASP A 261 -20.16 21.66 25.84
CA ASP A 261 -19.38 20.75 26.69
C ASP A 261 -19.53 21.11 28.19
N THR A 262 -19.53 22.40 28.54
CA THR A 262 -19.79 22.83 29.93
C THR A 262 -21.22 22.54 30.39
N LYS A 263 -22.19 22.53 29.47
CA LYS A 263 -23.58 22.14 29.81
C LYS A 263 -23.74 20.62 29.95
N ALA A 264 -22.98 19.83 29.21
CA ALA A 264 -22.97 18.37 29.31
C ALA A 264 -22.40 17.90 30.67
N GLU A 265 -21.30 18.51 31.13
CA GLU A 265 -20.74 18.22 32.46
C GLU A 265 -21.70 18.56 33.63
N HIS A 266 -22.52 19.61 33.50
CA HIS A 266 -23.52 19.96 34.51
C HIS A 266 -24.74 19.04 34.55
N LEU A 267 -25.05 18.34 33.44
CA LEU A 267 -26.18 17.40 33.39
C LEU A 267 -25.85 16.05 34.07
N ASP A 268 -24.61 15.64 34.11
CA ASP A 268 -24.17 14.41 34.78
C ASP A 268 -24.15 14.53 36.31
N GLU A 269 -24.08 15.72 36.86
CA GLU A 269 -24.18 15.96 38.30
C GLU A 269 -25.60 15.83 38.89
N TRP A 270 -26.66 15.85 38.04
CA TRP A 270 -28.05 15.73 38.48
C TRP A 270 -28.63 14.31 38.40
N GLN A 271 -27.84 13.35 37.90
CA GLN A 271 -28.26 11.93 37.80
C GLN A 271 -27.59 11.01 38.85
N LYS A 272 -26.93 11.58 39.87
CA LYS A 272 -26.47 10.88 41.05
C LYS A 272 -27.32 11.28 42.26
#